data_b009e278d31ca08962ecfaeb3fd0af70
#
_entry.id   b009e278d31ca08962ecfaeb3fd0af70
#
_cell.length_a   1.000
_cell.length_b   1.000
_cell.length_c   1.000
_cell.angle_alpha   90.00
_cell.angle_beta   90.00
_cell.angle_gamma   90.00
#
_symmetry.space_group_name_H-M   'P 1'
#
loop_
_entity.id
_entity.type
_entity.pdbx_description
1 polymer ?
#
loop_
_entity_poly.entity_id
_entity_poly.type
_entity_poly.pdbx_seq_one_letter_code
_entity_poly.pdbx_strand_id
1 'polypeptide(L)'
;MISKTALLCALARAVHTHAKSEKIFEDEFAQDFVGLKEYRHARDIAKRFLPAKNSKPQNYPAKDFIDQYLLPIILPRNRFAEDIVDAKQKTGDVQYVLLGAGLDSFALRNKSQNVDVFELDLYETQVFKIERTRELFTKRRPKVHFVEIDFNKDSIISRLANAGFNPKKRSVFSILGVSYYIPIEIFFKTIAEISKIAAPNSVVVFDYYEKERDSADNTTKISRLKQIAASCGETMVDGYDPVQVDHLARKSGIQYCHDLSPKDINDAFFSTSTGLSAFEGVHLMYCGL
;
A
#
# COMPACT_ATOMS: atom_id res chain seq x y z
N MET A 1 -7.41 17.66 -0.03
CA MET A 1 -7.36 17.26 -1.50
C MET A 1 -6.98 15.80 -1.54
N ILE A 2 -7.68 14.98 -2.32
CA ILE A 2 -7.37 13.53 -2.39
C ILE A 2 -5.95 13.27 -2.89
N SER A 3 -5.30 12.24 -2.35
CA SER A 3 -4.02 11.72 -2.82
C SER A 3 -4.13 11.23 -4.27
N LYS A 4 -3.34 11.83 -5.15
CA LYS A 4 -3.29 11.42 -6.57
C LYS A 4 -2.50 10.12 -6.76
N THR A 5 -1.55 9.83 -5.87
CA THR A 5 -0.84 8.55 -5.88
C THR A 5 -1.76 7.41 -5.46
N ALA A 6 -2.69 7.63 -4.52
CA ALA A 6 -3.74 6.66 -4.19
C ALA A 6 -4.63 6.34 -5.41
N LEU A 7 -4.98 7.36 -6.20
CA LEU A 7 -5.70 7.16 -7.47
C LEU A 7 -4.90 6.38 -8.50
N LEU A 8 -3.59 6.64 -8.63
CA LEU A 8 -2.71 5.86 -9.50
C LEU A 8 -2.62 4.40 -9.05
N CYS A 9 -2.56 4.15 -7.75
CA CYS A 9 -2.56 2.80 -7.19
C CYS A 9 -3.87 2.05 -7.51
N ALA A 10 -5.03 2.70 -7.36
CA ALA A 10 -6.32 2.12 -7.71
C ALA A 10 -6.42 1.82 -9.21
N LEU A 11 -5.98 2.77 -10.06
CA LEU A 11 -5.93 2.57 -11.51
C LEU A 11 -5.06 1.37 -11.89
N ALA A 12 -3.89 1.23 -11.29
CA ALA A 12 -2.98 0.12 -11.56
C ALA A 12 -3.63 -1.23 -11.22
N ARG A 13 -4.26 -1.35 -10.05
CA ARG A 13 -5.00 -2.56 -9.67
C ARG A 13 -6.15 -2.85 -10.63
N ALA A 14 -6.93 -1.83 -11.02
CA ALA A 14 -8.02 -1.99 -11.99
C ALA A 14 -7.51 -2.49 -13.35
N VAL A 15 -6.43 -1.90 -13.87
CA VAL A 15 -5.83 -2.31 -15.14
C VAL A 15 -5.34 -3.76 -15.07
N HIS A 16 -4.67 -4.16 -13.99
CA HIS A 16 -4.20 -5.52 -13.81
C HIS A 16 -5.36 -6.52 -13.70
N THR A 17 -6.40 -6.18 -12.93
CA THR A 17 -7.58 -7.05 -12.77
C THR A 17 -8.25 -7.36 -14.10
N HIS A 18 -8.31 -6.40 -15.02
CA HIS A 18 -8.92 -6.60 -16.35
C HIS A 18 -7.93 -7.06 -17.43
N ALA A 19 -6.65 -7.18 -17.14
CA ALA A 19 -5.67 -7.70 -18.09
C ALA A 19 -5.92 -9.20 -18.37
N LYS A 20 -5.43 -9.70 -19.51
CA LYS A 20 -5.51 -11.13 -19.86
C LYS A 20 -4.38 -11.97 -19.27
N SER A 21 -3.38 -11.32 -18.65
CA SER A 21 -2.25 -12.00 -18.00
C SER A 21 -2.67 -12.71 -16.73
N GLU A 22 -1.83 -13.63 -16.25
CA GLU A 22 -1.95 -14.24 -14.93
C GLU A 22 -2.09 -13.17 -13.84
N LYS A 23 -2.92 -13.44 -12.83
CA LYS A 23 -3.23 -12.50 -11.77
C LYS A 23 -2.36 -12.74 -10.55
N ILE A 24 -1.58 -11.71 -10.19
CA ILE A 24 -0.86 -11.66 -8.92
C ILE A 24 -1.83 -11.24 -7.81
N PHE A 25 -2.67 -10.25 -8.12
CA PHE A 25 -3.64 -9.68 -7.20
C PHE A 25 -4.86 -9.19 -7.98
N GLU A 26 -6.07 -9.53 -7.55
CA GLU A 26 -7.31 -9.11 -8.18
C GLU A 26 -8.09 -8.15 -7.29
N ASP A 27 -8.53 -7.05 -7.85
CA ASP A 27 -9.33 -6.03 -7.19
C ASP A 27 -10.49 -5.57 -8.07
N GLU A 28 -11.60 -6.27 -7.96
CA GLU A 28 -12.80 -6.02 -8.76
C GLU A 28 -13.43 -4.64 -8.51
N PHE A 29 -13.13 -4.00 -7.37
CA PHE A 29 -13.66 -2.68 -7.01
C PHE A 29 -12.70 -1.53 -7.29
N ALA A 30 -11.45 -1.80 -7.64
CA ALA A 30 -10.48 -0.74 -7.90
C ALA A 30 -10.95 0.25 -8.98
N GLN A 31 -11.69 -0.24 -9.98
CA GLN A 31 -12.25 0.60 -11.05
C GLN A 31 -13.30 1.60 -10.54
N ASP A 32 -14.04 1.28 -9.47
CA ASP A 32 -15.10 2.14 -8.95
C ASP A 32 -14.55 3.42 -8.30
N PHE A 33 -13.27 3.41 -7.90
CA PHE A 33 -12.58 4.60 -7.41
C PHE A 33 -12.13 5.51 -8.53
N VAL A 34 -11.95 4.99 -9.75
CA VAL A 34 -11.30 5.70 -10.87
C VAL A 34 -12.34 6.16 -11.88
N GLY A 35 -12.64 7.47 -11.90
CA GLY A 35 -13.49 8.07 -12.92
C GLY A 35 -12.72 8.44 -14.20
N LEU A 36 -13.45 8.92 -15.21
CA LEU A 36 -12.86 9.36 -16.48
C LEU A 36 -11.84 10.50 -16.31
N LYS A 37 -12.04 11.37 -15.32
CA LYS A 37 -11.13 12.47 -15.01
C LYS A 37 -9.81 11.96 -14.45
N GLU A 38 -9.88 11.05 -13.49
CA GLU A 38 -8.75 10.41 -12.84
C GLU A 38 -7.96 9.57 -13.85
N TYR A 39 -8.65 8.83 -14.70
CA TYR A 39 -8.03 8.06 -15.78
C TYR A 39 -7.27 8.95 -16.77
N ARG A 40 -7.87 10.08 -17.21
CA ARG A 40 -7.19 11.04 -18.10
C ARG A 40 -5.95 11.62 -17.44
N HIS A 41 -6.04 11.99 -16.17
CA HIS A 41 -4.92 12.53 -15.40
C HIS A 41 -3.76 11.52 -15.28
N ALA A 42 -4.06 10.27 -14.92
CA ALA A 42 -3.07 9.20 -14.87
C ALA A 42 -2.40 8.95 -16.23
N ARG A 43 -3.18 8.97 -17.32
CA ARG A 43 -2.66 8.86 -18.68
C ARG A 43 -1.72 10.03 -19.05
N ASP A 44 -2.05 11.23 -18.62
CA ASP A 44 -1.24 12.41 -18.92
C ASP A 44 0.06 12.42 -18.11
N ILE A 45 0.06 11.90 -16.87
CA ILE A 45 1.27 11.61 -16.11
C ILE A 45 2.10 10.56 -16.86
N ALA A 46 1.51 9.42 -17.21
CA ALA A 46 2.20 8.35 -17.93
C ALA A 46 2.93 8.83 -19.18
N LYS A 47 2.29 9.68 -19.99
CA LYS A 47 2.89 10.25 -21.20
C LYS A 47 4.17 11.06 -20.93
N ARG A 48 4.31 11.69 -19.76
CA ARG A 48 5.50 12.50 -19.42
C ARG A 48 6.70 11.63 -19.07
N PHE A 49 6.48 10.43 -18.57
CA PHE A 49 7.53 9.55 -18.05
C PHE A 49 7.89 8.39 -18.98
N LEU A 50 7.15 8.21 -20.08
CA LEU A 50 7.50 7.21 -21.10
C LEU A 50 8.47 7.81 -22.13
N PRO A 51 9.53 7.06 -22.50
CA PRO A 51 10.40 7.48 -23.60
C PRO A 51 9.62 7.46 -24.92
N ALA A 52 9.73 8.53 -25.68
CA ALA A 52 9.01 8.75 -26.94
C ALA A 52 9.28 7.68 -28.03
N LYS A 53 10.32 6.85 -27.87
CA LYS A 53 10.77 5.87 -28.88
C LYS A 53 10.01 4.53 -28.87
N ASN A 54 9.23 4.21 -27.85
CA ASN A 54 8.56 2.90 -27.73
C ASN A 54 7.02 2.97 -27.80
N SER A 55 6.44 4.13 -28.03
CA SER A 55 5.00 4.25 -28.22
C SER A 55 4.61 3.84 -29.62
N LYS A 56 4.20 2.59 -29.83
CA LYS A 56 3.32 2.26 -30.95
C LYS A 56 2.07 3.15 -30.82
N PRO A 57 1.57 3.78 -31.90
CA PRO A 57 0.47 4.74 -31.80
C PRO A 57 -0.89 4.19 -31.35
N GLN A 58 -0.96 2.89 -31.09
CA GLN A 58 -2.19 2.19 -30.78
C GLN A 58 -2.16 1.66 -29.34
N ASN A 59 -3.01 2.26 -28.52
CA ASN A 59 -3.55 1.73 -27.27
C ASN A 59 -2.57 1.55 -26.08
N TYR A 60 -2.55 2.54 -25.20
CA TYR A 60 -2.01 2.54 -23.84
C TYR A 60 -0.53 2.91 -23.65
N PRO A 61 -0.13 4.16 -23.85
CA PRO A 61 1.09 4.65 -23.21
C PRO A 61 1.03 4.51 -21.67
N ALA A 62 -0.19 4.49 -21.10
CA ALA A 62 -0.42 4.25 -19.69
C ALA A 62 -0.06 2.82 -19.26
N LYS A 63 -0.19 1.80 -20.12
CA LYS A 63 0.07 0.42 -19.74
C LYS A 63 1.54 0.19 -19.42
N ASP A 64 2.45 0.58 -20.32
CA ASP A 64 3.89 0.41 -20.11
C ASP A 64 4.39 1.13 -18.85
N PHE A 65 3.83 2.31 -18.56
CA PHE A 65 4.11 3.06 -17.34
C PHE A 65 3.61 2.32 -16.09
N ILE A 66 2.37 1.82 -16.12
CA ILE A 66 1.78 1.06 -15.04
C ILE A 66 2.57 -0.21 -14.79
N ASP A 67 2.89 -0.97 -15.86
CA ASP A 67 3.63 -2.23 -15.77
C ASP A 67 5.07 -2.03 -15.24
N GLN A 68 5.73 -0.90 -15.54
CA GLN A 68 7.11 -0.67 -15.14
C GLN A 68 7.28 -0.03 -13.76
N TYR A 69 6.35 0.86 -13.36
CA TYR A 69 6.52 1.70 -12.18
C TYR A 69 5.51 1.45 -11.06
N LEU A 70 4.33 0.92 -11.38
CA LEU A 70 3.26 0.78 -10.39
C LEU A 70 3.00 -0.68 -10.00
N LEU A 71 2.73 -1.57 -10.97
CA LEU A 71 2.40 -2.97 -10.68
C LEU A 71 3.49 -3.70 -9.92
N PRO A 72 4.80 -3.52 -10.23
CA PRO A 72 5.89 -4.17 -9.50
C PRO A 72 5.93 -3.89 -8.00
N ILE A 73 5.35 -2.79 -7.57
CA ILE A 73 5.27 -2.38 -6.16
C ILE A 73 3.90 -2.76 -5.57
N ILE A 74 2.82 -2.39 -6.28
CA ILE A 74 1.47 -2.43 -5.72
C ILE A 74 0.94 -3.86 -5.58
N LEU A 75 1.16 -4.71 -6.59
CA LEU A 75 0.60 -6.05 -6.57
C LEU A 75 1.17 -6.92 -5.45
N PRO A 76 2.52 -7.07 -5.32
CA PRO A 76 3.08 -7.93 -4.31
C PRO A 76 2.77 -7.46 -2.89
N ARG A 77 2.81 -6.14 -2.60
CA ARG A 77 2.54 -5.64 -1.26
C ARG A 77 1.10 -5.90 -0.80
N ASN A 78 0.10 -5.68 -1.69
CA ASN A 78 -1.29 -5.94 -1.37
C ASN A 78 -1.54 -7.44 -1.20
N ARG A 79 -1.04 -8.26 -2.12
CA ARG A 79 -1.14 -9.72 -2.04
C ARG A 79 -0.53 -10.24 -0.74
N PHE A 80 0.68 -9.80 -0.41
CA PHE A 80 1.40 -10.21 0.79
C PHE A 80 0.62 -9.89 2.07
N ALA A 81 0.13 -8.66 2.21
CA ALA A 81 -0.64 -8.27 3.38
C ALA A 81 -1.94 -9.07 3.52
N GLU A 82 -2.67 -9.28 2.42
CA GLU A 82 -3.93 -10.02 2.46
C GLU A 82 -3.73 -11.52 2.68
N ASP A 83 -2.69 -12.13 2.14
CA ASP A 83 -2.34 -13.53 2.45
C ASP A 83 -2.08 -13.74 3.95
N ILE A 84 -1.48 -12.75 4.62
CA ILE A 84 -1.27 -12.78 6.07
C ILE A 84 -2.59 -12.66 6.83
N VAL A 85 -3.49 -11.76 6.41
CA VAL A 85 -4.84 -11.66 6.99
C VAL A 85 -5.58 -12.99 6.80
N ASP A 86 -5.52 -13.57 5.61
CA ASP A 86 -6.17 -14.85 5.29
C ASP A 86 -5.61 -16.01 6.11
N ALA A 87 -4.31 -16.04 6.34
CA ALA A 87 -3.70 -17.04 7.21
C ALA A 87 -4.15 -16.88 8.67
N LYS A 88 -4.19 -15.66 9.16
CA LYS A 88 -4.57 -15.35 10.56
C LYS A 88 -6.05 -15.64 10.83
N GLN A 89 -6.96 -15.25 9.93
CA GLN A 89 -8.39 -15.47 10.12
C GLN A 89 -8.82 -16.96 10.14
N LYS A 90 -8.02 -17.85 9.53
CA LYS A 90 -8.28 -19.30 9.60
C LYS A 90 -8.17 -19.88 11.02
N THR A 91 -7.47 -19.20 11.91
CA THR A 91 -7.22 -19.62 13.27
C THR A 91 -8.00 -18.82 14.33
N GLY A 92 -8.94 -17.99 13.92
CA GLY A 92 -9.83 -17.19 14.77
C GLY A 92 -9.95 -15.74 14.31
N ASP A 93 -10.69 -14.95 15.07
CA ASP A 93 -10.94 -13.54 14.79
C ASP A 93 -9.65 -12.74 14.69
N VAL A 94 -9.64 -11.80 13.76
CA VAL A 94 -8.53 -10.88 13.52
C VAL A 94 -9.04 -9.46 13.27
N GLN A 95 -8.33 -8.47 13.75
CA GLN A 95 -8.51 -7.07 13.38
C GLN A 95 -7.50 -6.73 12.28
N TYR A 96 -7.97 -6.25 11.15
CA TYR A 96 -7.12 -5.77 10.08
C TYR A 96 -7.10 -4.25 10.07
N VAL A 97 -5.95 -3.67 10.39
CA VAL A 97 -5.76 -2.23 10.56
C VAL A 97 -4.90 -1.71 9.41
N LEU A 98 -5.50 -0.97 8.49
CA LEU A 98 -4.84 -0.36 7.34
C LEU A 98 -4.45 1.09 7.70
N LEU A 99 -3.16 1.35 7.86
CA LEU A 99 -2.62 2.68 8.09
C LEU A 99 -2.23 3.34 6.77
N GLY A 100 -2.88 4.45 6.44
CA GLY A 100 -2.82 5.04 5.11
C GLY A 100 -3.60 4.20 4.10
N ALA A 101 -4.85 3.87 4.43
CA ALA A 101 -5.70 2.97 3.64
C ALA A 101 -5.95 3.47 2.22
N GLY A 102 -5.88 4.78 1.97
CA GLY A 102 -6.08 5.34 0.65
C GLY A 102 -7.36 4.87 -0.02
N LEU A 103 -7.21 4.35 -1.22
CA LEU A 103 -8.28 3.72 -1.99
C LEU A 103 -8.17 2.18 -1.98
N ASP A 104 -7.75 1.60 -0.88
CA ASP A 104 -7.80 0.15 -0.68
C ASP A 104 -9.25 -0.35 -0.72
N SER A 105 -9.48 -1.54 -1.26
CA SER A 105 -10.82 -2.13 -1.42
C SER A 105 -11.04 -3.38 -0.58
N PHE A 106 -10.10 -3.73 0.30
CA PHE A 106 -10.19 -4.96 1.09
C PHE A 106 -11.54 -5.09 1.80
N ALA A 107 -12.02 -4.03 2.47
CA ALA A 107 -13.30 -4.06 3.16
C ALA A 107 -14.48 -4.43 2.25
N LEU A 108 -14.46 -4.02 0.98
CA LEU A 108 -15.49 -4.35 -0.02
C LEU A 108 -15.34 -5.79 -0.53
N ARG A 109 -14.13 -6.30 -0.65
CA ARG A 109 -13.83 -7.65 -1.15
C ARG A 109 -13.94 -8.72 -0.06
N ASN A 110 -13.68 -8.35 1.18
CA ASN A 110 -13.73 -9.28 2.31
C ASN A 110 -15.12 -9.87 2.50
N LYS A 111 -15.20 -11.19 2.50
CA LYS A 111 -16.44 -11.96 2.74
C LYS A 111 -16.46 -12.62 4.13
N SER A 112 -15.35 -12.55 4.85
CA SER A 112 -15.20 -13.18 6.15
C SER A 112 -15.85 -12.34 7.24
N GLN A 113 -16.57 -13.01 8.14
CA GLN A 113 -17.11 -12.40 9.36
C GLN A 113 -16.07 -12.34 10.49
N ASN A 114 -14.95 -13.06 10.34
CA ASN A 114 -13.88 -13.13 11.33
C ASN A 114 -12.88 -11.97 11.22
N VAL A 115 -13.02 -11.10 10.22
CA VAL A 115 -12.15 -9.94 10.02
C VAL A 115 -12.89 -8.65 10.33
N ASP A 116 -12.37 -7.91 11.32
CA ASP A 116 -12.85 -6.58 11.69
C ASP A 116 -11.89 -5.55 11.10
N VAL A 117 -12.35 -4.70 10.18
CA VAL A 117 -11.48 -3.82 9.39
C VAL A 117 -11.48 -2.41 9.94
N PHE A 118 -10.28 -1.84 10.14
CA PHE A 118 -10.07 -0.45 10.50
C PHE A 118 -9.25 0.24 9.41
N GLU A 119 -9.82 1.23 8.76
CA GLU A 119 -9.16 2.03 7.74
C GLU A 119 -8.79 3.40 8.29
N LEU A 120 -7.48 3.65 8.42
CA LEU A 120 -6.95 4.91 8.92
C LEU A 120 -6.41 5.74 7.76
N ASP A 121 -6.89 6.95 7.59
CA ASP A 121 -6.40 7.90 6.58
C ASP A 121 -6.84 9.33 6.90
N LEU A 122 -6.38 10.29 6.12
CA LEU A 122 -6.83 11.66 6.16
C LEU A 122 -8.33 11.75 5.81
N TYR A 123 -9.03 12.66 6.47
CA TYR A 123 -10.46 12.90 6.30
C TYR A 123 -10.88 13.01 4.82
N GLU A 124 -10.17 13.81 4.03
CA GLU A 124 -10.53 14.05 2.63
C GLU A 124 -10.43 12.80 1.77
N THR A 125 -9.46 11.93 2.06
CA THR A 125 -9.31 10.64 1.35
C THR A 125 -10.48 9.71 1.69
N GLN A 126 -10.87 9.64 2.97
CA GLN A 126 -11.99 8.80 3.40
C GLN A 126 -13.32 9.29 2.83
N VAL A 127 -13.58 10.60 2.88
CA VAL A 127 -14.80 11.18 2.29
C VAL A 127 -14.89 10.84 0.79
N PHE A 128 -13.81 11.07 0.04
CA PHE A 128 -13.80 10.72 -1.38
C PHE A 128 -14.09 9.23 -1.62
N LYS A 129 -13.43 8.34 -0.85
CA LYS A 129 -13.64 6.90 -0.95
C LYS A 129 -15.09 6.51 -0.72
N ILE A 130 -15.68 6.99 0.37
CA ILE A 130 -17.06 6.71 0.76
C ILE A 130 -18.05 7.26 -0.29
N GLU A 131 -17.84 8.47 -0.76
CA GLU A 131 -18.72 9.07 -1.77
C GLU A 131 -18.67 8.29 -3.09
N ARG A 132 -17.48 7.91 -3.52
CA ARG A 132 -17.28 7.18 -4.78
C ARG A 132 -17.87 5.77 -4.73
N THR A 133 -17.89 5.14 -3.58
CA THR A 133 -18.33 3.75 -3.40
C THR A 133 -19.59 3.63 -2.54
N ARG A 134 -20.34 4.70 -2.36
CA ARG A 134 -21.56 4.76 -1.51
C ARG A 134 -22.53 3.62 -1.80
N GLU A 135 -22.84 3.37 -3.07
CA GLU A 135 -23.76 2.31 -3.45
C GLU A 135 -23.24 0.92 -3.12
N LEU A 136 -21.92 0.69 -3.29
CA LEU A 136 -21.27 -0.57 -2.96
C LEU A 136 -21.31 -0.83 -1.45
N PHE A 137 -21.01 0.18 -0.63
CA PHE A 137 -21.11 0.08 0.83
C PHE A 137 -22.55 -0.20 1.28
N THR A 138 -23.53 0.45 0.64
CA THR A 138 -24.94 0.20 0.95
C THR A 138 -25.39 -1.21 0.61
N LYS A 139 -24.98 -1.74 -0.54
CA LYS A 139 -25.34 -3.09 -1.01
C LYS A 139 -24.61 -4.20 -0.24
N ARG A 140 -23.31 -4.03 0.00
CA ARG A 140 -22.47 -5.06 0.62
C ARG A 140 -22.44 -5.01 2.14
N ARG A 141 -22.64 -3.83 2.74
CA ARG A 141 -22.59 -3.57 4.18
C ARG A 141 -21.33 -4.14 4.84
N PRO A 142 -20.14 -3.80 4.33
CA PRO A 142 -18.90 -4.34 4.88
C PRO A 142 -18.71 -3.87 6.32
N LYS A 143 -18.11 -4.73 7.14
CA LYS A 143 -17.72 -4.38 8.51
C LYS A 143 -16.42 -3.61 8.46
N VAL A 144 -16.51 -2.29 8.47
CA VAL A 144 -15.35 -1.38 8.39
C VAL A 144 -15.55 -0.17 9.29
N HIS A 145 -14.49 0.19 10.01
CA HIS A 145 -14.38 1.40 10.82
C HIS A 145 -13.48 2.39 10.08
N PHE A 146 -14.05 3.52 9.68
CA PHE A 146 -13.28 4.63 9.12
C PHE A 146 -12.76 5.50 10.24
N VAL A 147 -11.43 5.67 10.32
CA VAL A 147 -10.74 6.37 11.40
C VAL A 147 -9.91 7.49 10.79
N GLU A 148 -10.33 8.72 11.00
CA GLU A 148 -9.55 9.89 10.59
C GLU A 148 -8.26 9.98 11.39
N ILE A 149 -7.12 10.15 10.70
CA ILE A 149 -5.80 10.34 11.32
C ILE A 149 -4.87 11.18 10.44
N ASP A 150 -4.15 12.09 11.10
CA ASP A 150 -2.94 12.72 10.57
C ASP A 150 -1.74 12.18 11.37
N PHE A 151 -0.94 11.31 10.77
CA PHE A 151 0.20 10.66 11.44
C PHE A 151 1.23 11.65 12.00
N ASN A 152 1.25 12.90 11.55
CA ASN A 152 2.14 13.93 12.08
C ASN A 152 1.60 14.59 13.35
N LYS A 153 0.30 14.46 13.67
CA LYS A 153 -0.35 15.20 14.75
C LYS A 153 -1.06 14.30 15.76
N ASP A 154 -1.63 13.20 15.28
CA ASP A 154 -2.53 12.36 16.06
C ASP A 154 -1.80 11.18 16.71
N SER A 155 -2.32 10.71 17.84
CA SER A 155 -1.94 9.43 18.42
C SER A 155 -2.78 8.32 17.83
N ILE A 156 -2.12 7.33 17.22
CA ILE A 156 -2.79 6.14 16.68
C ILE A 156 -3.53 5.37 17.77
N ILE A 157 -2.96 5.32 18.99
CA ILE A 157 -3.56 4.63 20.15
C ILE A 157 -4.93 5.23 20.45
N SER A 158 -5.01 6.57 20.57
CA SER A 158 -6.25 7.26 20.90
C SER A 158 -7.29 7.12 19.79
N ARG A 159 -6.86 7.23 18.52
CA ARG A 159 -7.77 7.12 17.37
C ARG A 159 -8.37 5.72 17.25
N LEU A 160 -7.55 4.68 17.40
CA LEU A 160 -8.01 3.28 17.38
C LEU A 160 -8.91 2.94 18.57
N ALA A 161 -8.56 3.39 19.79
CA ALA A 161 -9.39 3.17 20.97
C ALA A 161 -10.80 3.77 20.81
N ASN A 162 -10.89 4.99 20.30
CA ASN A 162 -12.17 5.66 20.04
C ASN A 162 -12.99 4.96 18.94
N ALA A 163 -12.35 4.25 18.03
CA ALA A 163 -13.01 3.50 16.98
C ALA A 163 -13.45 2.09 17.41
N GLY A 164 -13.19 1.68 18.65
CA GLY A 164 -13.57 0.38 19.17
C GLY A 164 -12.55 -0.74 18.91
N PHE A 165 -11.30 -0.39 18.60
CA PHE A 165 -10.22 -1.37 18.50
C PHE A 165 -10.03 -2.11 19.84
N ASN A 166 -9.93 -3.41 19.77
CA ASN A 166 -9.76 -4.25 20.95
C ASN A 166 -8.29 -4.71 21.10
N PRO A 167 -7.53 -4.19 22.07
CA PRO A 167 -6.12 -4.54 22.25
C PRO A 167 -5.89 -6.00 22.74
N LYS A 168 -6.96 -6.74 23.03
CA LYS A 168 -6.88 -8.17 23.39
C LYS A 168 -7.07 -9.09 22.19
N LYS A 169 -7.51 -8.55 21.05
CA LYS A 169 -7.69 -9.31 19.81
C LYS A 169 -6.42 -9.21 18.95
N ARG A 170 -6.04 -10.35 18.40
CA ARG A 170 -4.94 -10.46 17.44
C ARG A 170 -5.20 -9.55 16.24
N SER A 171 -4.17 -8.85 15.77
CA SER A 171 -4.28 -7.85 14.71
C SER A 171 -3.22 -8.02 13.65
N VAL A 172 -3.57 -7.67 12.43
CA VAL A 172 -2.64 -7.42 11.32
C VAL A 172 -2.66 -5.92 11.06
N PHE A 173 -1.54 -5.26 11.21
CA PHE A 173 -1.36 -3.87 10.85
C PHE A 173 -0.65 -3.79 9.50
N SER A 174 -1.23 -3.13 8.51
CA SER A 174 -0.57 -2.88 7.23
C SER A 174 -0.27 -1.39 7.06
N ILE A 175 0.96 -1.08 6.68
CA ILE A 175 1.44 0.29 6.43
C ILE A 175 2.05 0.29 5.02
N LEU A 176 1.19 0.24 4.00
CA LEU A 176 1.60 0.03 2.61
C LEU A 176 1.62 1.34 1.82
N GLY A 177 2.79 1.66 1.22
CA GLY A 177 2.99 2.88 0.43
C GLY A 177 3.04 4.16 1.26
N VAL A 178 3.27 4.07 2.56
CA VAL A 178 3.32 5.19 3.51
C VAL A 178 4.76 5.59 3.82
N SER A 179 5.68 4.63 3.97
CA SER A 179 7.10 4.84 4.25
C SER A 179 7.78 5.79 3.24
N TYR A 180 7.25 5.85 2.04
CA TYR A 180 7.73 6.70 0.95
C TYR A 180 7.60 8.20 1.24
N TYR A 181 6.75 8.58 2.20
CA TYR A 181 6.36 9.97 2.48
C TYR A 181 6.66 10.40 3.92
N ILE A 182 7.14 9.50 4.75
CA ILE A 182 7.36 9.73 6.18
C ILE A 182 8.82 9.47 6.53
N PRO A 183 9.51 10.38 7.26
CA PRO A 183 10.85 10.12 7.77
C PRO A 183 10.90 8.84 8.62
N ILE A 184 12.00 8.10 8.54
CA ILE A 184 12.16 6.79 9.17
C ILE A 184 11.90 6.83 10.69
N GLU A 185 12.29 7.90 11.37
CA GLU A 185 12.10 8.07 12.82
C GLU A 185 10.62 8.19 13.18
N ILE A 186 9.84 8.93 12.37
CA ILE A 186 8.38 9.07 12.57
C ILE A 186 7.70 7.74 12.26
N PHE A 187 8.12 7.05 11.21
CA PHE A 187 7.59 5.75 10.82
C PHE A 187 7.75 4.73 11.96
N PHE A 188 8.95 4.58 12.51
CA PHE A 188 9.21 3.65 13.60
C PHE A 188 8.63 4.09 14.94
N LYS A 189 8.43 5.39 15.18
CA LYS A 189 7.62 5.86 16.30
C LYS A 189 6.18 5.35 16.22
N THR A 190 5.58 5.37 15.04
CA THR A 190 4.23 4.82 14.80
C THR A 190 4.20 3.31 15.09
N ILE A 191 5.20 2.55 14.64
CA ILE A 191 5.32 1.12 14.92
C ILE A 191 5.47 0.88 16.43
N ALA A 192 6.24 1.69 17.14
CA ALA A 192 6.38 1.59 18.60
C ALA A 192 5.06 1.88 19.35
N GLU A 193 4.22 2.75 18.84
CA GLU A 193 2.87 2.96 19.39
C GLU A 193 1.98 1.73 19.15
N ILE A 194 2.01 1.16 17.95
CA ILE A 194 1.29 -0.06 17.60
C ILE A 194 1.71 -1.22 18.51
N SER A 195 3.01 -1.40 18.75
CA SER A 195 3.54 -2.48 19.60
C SER A 195 2.99 -2.43 21.03
N LYS A 196 2.66 -1.24 21.53
CA LYS A 196 2.11 -1.07 22.90
C LYS A 196 0.66 -1.55 23.05
N ILE A 197 -0.09 -1.57 21.95
CA ILE A 197 -1.52 -1.92 21.94
C ILE A 197 -1.83 -3.24 21.24
N ALA A 198 -0.84 -3.84 20.61
CA ALA A 198 -1.00 -5.09 19.89
C ALA A 198 -1.11 -6.28 20.84
N ALA A 199 -2.11 -7.13 20.64
CA ALA A 199 -2.18 -8.41 21.33
C ALA A 199 -1.04 -9.34 20.88
N PRO A 200 -0.65 -10.32 21.70
CA PRO A 200 0.32 -11.35 21.29
C PRO A 200 -0.07 -12.03 19.98
N ASN A 201 0.92 -12.36 19.16
CA ASN A 201 0.77 -12.91 17.81
C ASN A 201 0.14 -11.94 16.78
N SER A 202 0.05 -10.66 17.11
CA SER A 202 -0.19 -9.61 16.12
C SER A 202 1.05 -9.39 15.27
N VAL A 203 0.85 -8.79 14.09
CA VAL A 203 1.94 -8.54 13.15
C VAL A 203 1.78 -7.16 12.52
N VAL A 204 2.90 -6.56 12.10
CA VAL A 204 2.92 -5.41 11.21
C VAL A 204 3.58 -5.77 9.90
N VAL A 205 2.97 -5.32 8.80
CA VAL A 205 3.44 -5.49 7.43
C VAL A 205 3.62 -4.13 6.79
N PHE A 206 4.75 -3.89 6.18
CA PHE A 206 5.01 -2.63 5.48
C PHE A 206 5.96 -2.82 4.31
N ASP A 207 5.94 -1.87 3.39
CA ASP A 207 6.91 -1.76 2.32
C ASP A 207 7.77 -0.51 2.50
N TYR A 208 9.00 -0.56 2.00
CA TYR A 208 9.89 0.59 1.92
C TYR A 208 10.80 0.46 0.71
N TYR A 209 11.40 1.56 0.29
CA TYR A 209 12.46 1.51 -0.71
C TYR A 209 13.82 1.87 -0.10
N GLU A 210 14.86 1.25 -0.64
CA GLU A 210 16.22 1.49 -0.18
C GLU A 210 16.67 2.91 -0.48
N LYS A 211 17.45 3.46 0.44
CA LYS A 211 18.14 4.71 0.23
C LYS A 211 19.16 4.57 -0.90
N GLU A 212 19.03 5.42 -1.92
CA GLU A 212 19.99 5.44 -3.03
C GLU A 212 21.37 5.87 -2.55
N ARG A 213 22.41 5.15 -2.97
CA ARG A 213 23.80 5.47 -2.63
C ARG A 213 24.25 6.77 -3.28
N ASP A 214 23.77 7.05 -4.48
CA ASP A 214 24.02 8.30 -5.20
C ASP A 214 22.67 8.95 -5.55
N SER A 215 22.24 9.87 -4.70
CA SER A 215 20.98 10.61 -4.89
C SER A 215 21.03 11.62 -6.05
N ALA A 216 22.21 11.86 -6.63
CA ALA A 216 22.37 12.75 -7.78
C ALA A 216 22.06 12.06 -9.12
N ASP A 217 22.00 10.72 -9.15
CA ASP A 217 21.63 9.97 -10.36
C ASP A 217 20.12 10.02 -10.62
N ASN A 218 19.73 10.95 -11.48
CA ASN A 218 18.34 11.13 -11.90
C ASN A 218 17.85 10.09 -12.94
N THR A 219 18.66 9.08 -13.26
CA THR A 219 18.32 8.07 -14.29
C THR A 219 17.77 6.79 -13.70
N THR A 220 17.86 6.59 -12.39
CA THR A 220 17.38 5.40 -11.70
C THR A 220 15.85 5.26 -11.76
N LYS A 221 15.35 4.05 -11.59
CA LYS A 221 13.89 3.81 -11.48
C LYS A 221 13.29 4.52 -10.27
N ILE A 222 14.02 4.59 -9.15
CA ILE A 222 13.59 5.28 -7.92
C ILE A 222 13.50 6.79 -8.16
N SER A 223 14.51 7.40 -8.77
CA SER A 223 14.47 8.82 -9.14
C SER A 223 13.27 9.16 -10.00
N ARG A 224 12.92 8.28 -10.96
CA ARG A 224 11.70 8.46 -11.76
C ARG A 224 10.43 8.30 -10.94
N LEU A 225 10.38 7.36 -10.01
CA LEU A 225 9.26 7.19 -9.08
C LEU A 225 9.05 8.46 -8.22
N LYS A 226 10.15 9.05 -7.72
CA LYS A 226 10.12 10.35 -7.01
C LYS A 226 9.53 11.46 -7.88
N GLN A 227 9.94 11.54 -9.15
CA GLN A 227 9.40 12.53 -10.11
C GLN A 227 7.90 12.31 -10.38
N ILE A 228 7.46 11.05 -10.46
CA ILE A 228 6.04 10.70 -10.62
C ILE A 228 5.24 11.19 -9.41
N ALA A 229 5.68 10.91 -8.19
CA ALA A 229 5.04 11.38 -6.97
C ALA A 229 4.99 12.91 -6.91
N ALA A 230 6.10 13.58 -7.24
CA ALA A 230 6.16 15.05 -7.30
C ALA A 230 5.17 15.63 -8.32
N SER A 231 4.96 14.98 -9.48
CA SER A 231 3.94 15.39 -10.46
C SER A 231 2.52 15.23 -9.96
N CYS A 232 2.32 14.38 -8.95
CA CYS A 232 1.07 14.23 -8.22
C CYS A 232 0.90 15.28 -7.11
N GLY A 233 1.93 16.06 -6.81
CA GLY A 233 1.97 17.02 -5.71
C GLY A 233 2.36 16.39 -4.37
N GLU A 234 2.98 15.21 -4.40
CA GLU A 234 3.44 14.46 -3.22
C GLU A 234 4.97 14.32 -3.28
N THR A 235 5.65 14.68 -2.20
CA THR A 235 7.12 14.60 -2.14
C THR A 235 7.53 13.35 -1.39
N MET A 236 8.24 12.45 -2.07
CA MET A 236 8.86 11.29 -1.43
C MET A 236 10.07 11.73 -0.59
N VAL A 237 10.20 11.15 0.60
CA VAL A 237 11.40 11.29 1.44
C VAL A 237 12.56 10.46 0.85
N ASP A 238 13.74 10.53 1.44
CA ASP A 238 14.80 9.57 1.11
C ASP A 238 14.40 8.16 1.55
N GLY A 239 14.85 7.17 0.78
CA GLY A 239 14.63 5.77 1.12
C GLY A 239 15.26 5.38 2.46
N TYR A 240 14.93 4.23 2.95
CA TYR A 240 15.44 3.74 4.23
C TYR A 240 16.67 2.85 4.01
N ASP A 241 17.64 2.97 4.90
CA ASP A 241 18.77 2.04 4.95
C ASP A 241 18.31 0.74 5.63
N PRO A 242 18.45 -0.45 4.98
CA PRO A 242 18.00 -1.73 5.55
C PRO A 242 18.61 -2.02 6.93
N VAL A 243 19.87 -1.64 7.18
CA VAL A 243 20.52 -1.80 8.48
C VAL A 243 19.84 -0.93 9.54
N GLN A 244 19.49 0.31 9.18
CA GLN A 244 18.78 1.22 10.06
C GLN A 244 17.34 0.73 10.31
N VAL A 245 16.67 0.16 9.31
CA VAL A 245 15.34 -0.46 9.43
C VAL A 245 15.38 -1.58 10.47
N ASP A 246 16.31 -2.55 10.38
CA ASP A 246 16.43 -3.65 11.35
C ASP A 246 16.68 -3.12 12.77
N HIS A 247 17.58 -2.15 12.92
CA HIS A 247 17.89 -1.55 14.21
C HIS A 247 16.68 -0.85 14.85
N LEU A 248 15.96 -0.04 14.09
CA LEU A 248 14.79 0.69 14.60
C LEU A 248 13.60 -0.23 14.85
N ALA A 249 13.43 -1.28 14.03
CA ALA A 249 12.42 -2.30 14.25
C ALA A 249 12.59 -2.95 15.64
N ARG A 250 13.81 -3.40 15.97
CA ARG A 250 14.11 -3.98 17.29
C ARG A 250 13.83 -3.00 18.44
N LYS A 251 14.16 -1.72 18.27
CA LYS A 251 13.87 -0.68 19.27
C LYS A 251 12.38 -0.37 19.44
N SER A 252 11.57 -0.68 18.45
CA SER A 252 10.12 -0.40 18.43
C SER A 252 9.27 -1.49 19.11
N GLY A 253 9.89 -2.46 19.77
CA GLY A 253 9.18 -3.55 20.47
C GLY A 253 8.82 -4.72 19.56
N ILE A 254 9.37 -4.77 18.37
CA ILE A 254 9.20 -5.90 17.44
C ILE A 254 10.03 -7.09 17.92
N GLN A 255 9.41 -8.27 17.94
CA GLN A 255 10.03 -9.52 18.40
C GLN A 255 10.92 -10.15 17.32
N TYR A 256 10.47 -10.13 16.07
CA TYR A 256 11.20 -10.64 14.91
C TYR A 256 10.73 -9.95 13.63
N CYS A 257 11.61 -9.90 12.64
CA CYS A 257 11.29 -9.40 11.30
C CYS A 257 11.76 -10.38 10.23
N HIS A 258 11.02 -10.40 9.13
CA HIS A 258 11.43 -10.99 7.88
C HIS A 258 11.40 -9.89 6.81
N ASP A 259 12.55 -9.62 6.24
CA ASP A 259 12.70 -8.69 5.14
C ASP A 259 12.75 -9.46 3.82
N LEU A 260 11.75 -9.27 2.97
CA LEU A 260 11.72 -9.80 1.62
C LEU A 260 12.40 -8.78 0.71
N SER A 261 13.59 -9.14 0.26
CA SER A 261 14.33 -8.36 -0.75
C SER A 261 13.60 -8.35 -2.10
N PRO A 262 13.97 -7.48 -3.04
CA PRO A 262 13.43 -7.50 -4.41
C PRO A 262 13.52 -8.87 -5.06
N LYS A 263 14.59 -9.65 -4.77
CA LYS A 263 14.74 -11.02 -5.26
C LYS A 263 13.69 -11.95 -4.66
N ASP A 264 13.48 -11.90 -3.34
CA ASP A 264 12.50 -12.75 -2.64
C ASP A 264 11.08 -12.41 -3.10
N ILE A 265 10.78 -11.11 -3.30
CA ILE A 265 9.50 -10.65 -3.86
C ILE A 265 9.31 -11.19 -5.28
N ASN A 266 10.36 -11.16 -6.10
CA ASN A 266 10.30 -11.69 -7.46
C ASN A 266 10.00 -13.20 -7.46
N ASP A 267 10.72 -13.94 -6.64
CA ASP A 267 10.58 -15.40 -6.55
C ASP A 267 9.21 -15.82 -5.97
N ALA A 268 8.62 -15.01 -5.09
CA ALA A 268 7.34 -15.31 -4.44
C ALA A 268 6.11 -14.92 -5.27
N PHE A 269 6.16 -13.82 -6.02
CA PHE A 269 4.97 -13.21 -6.61
C PHE A 269 4.99 -13.09 -8.13
N PHE A 270 6.17 -13.14 -8.78
CA PHE A 270 6.27 -12.93 -10.22
C PHE A 270 6.70 -14.21 -10.93
N SER A 271 5.82 -14.75 -11.77
CA SER A 271 6.14 -15.84 -12.68
C SER A 271 6.57 -15.29 -14.05
N THR A 272 7.22 -16.12 -14.85
CA THR A 272 7.59 -15.76 -16.23
C THR A 272 6.38 -15.43 -17.11
N SER A 273 5.21 -15.97 -16.77
CA SER A 273 3.95 -15.75 -17.52
C SER A 273 3.35 -14.35 -17.28
N THR A 274 3.69 -13.68 -16.19
CA THR A 274 3.19 -12.31 -15.91
C THR A 274 3.87 -11.26 -16.80
N GLY A 275 5.10 -11.49 -17.24
CA GLY A 275 5.93 -10.51 -17.92
C GLY A 275 6.34 -9.30 -17.04
N LEU A 276 6.10 -9.41 -15.73
CA LEU A 276 6.45 -8.42 -14.71
C LEU A 276 7.62 -8.93 -13.86
N SER A 277 8.27 -8.04 -13.15
CA SER A 277 9.29 -8.35 -12.15
C SER A 277 9.20 -7.39 -10.98
N ALA A 278 9.73 -7.79 -9.82
CA ALA A 278 9.79 -6.92 -8.64
C ALA A 278 10.52 -5.61 -8.93
N PHE A 279 10.10 -4.55 -8.25
CA PHE A 279 10.74 -3.24 -8.37
C PHE A 279 12.06 -3.25 -7.61
N GLU A 280 13.14 -2.89 -8.31
CA GLU A 280 14.47 -2.83 -7.74
C GLU A 280 14.55 -1.88 -6.56
N GLY A 281 15.12 -2.35 -5.44
CA GLY A 281 15.25 -1.56 -4.20
C GLY A 281 13.98 -1.41 -3.39
N VAL A 282 12.86 -2.09 -3.72
CA VAL A 282 11.66 -2.11 -2.88
C VAL A 282 11.61 -3.41 -2.09
N HIS A 283 11.38 -3.28 -0.79
CA HIS A 283 11.31 -4.36 0.18
C HIS A 283 9.91 -4.51 0.76
N LEU A 284 9.57 -5.73 1.19
CA LEU A 284 8.39 -6.02 2.00
C LEU A 284 8.81 -6.57 3.35
N MET A 285 8.29 -5.99 4.41
CA MET A 285 8.58 -6.40 5.79
C MET A 285 7.38 -7.08 6.42
N TYR A 286 7.64 -8.17 7.11
CA TYR A 286 6.72 -8.87 8.00
C TYR A 286 7.35 -8.95 9.38
N CYS A 287 6.73 -8.34 10.38
CA CYS A 287 7.29 -8.26 11.72
C CYS A 287 6.27 -8.72 12.76
N GLY A 288 6.69 -9.57 13.72
CA GLY A 288 5.90 -10.02 14.86
C GLY A 288 5.93 -9.02 16.01
N LEU A 289 4.76 -8.78 16.60
CA LEU A 289 4.53 -7.89 17.73
C LEU A 289 4.26 -8.66 19.01
#